data_431665102a4fe8668ed6dd6caae017c0
#
_entry.id   431665102a4fe8668ed6dd6caae017c0
#
_cell.length_a   1.000
_cell.length_b   1.000
_cell.length_c   1.000
_cell.angle_alpha   90.00
_cell.angle_beta   90.00
_cell.angle_gamma   90.00
#
_symmetry.space_group_name_H-M   'P 1'
#
loop_
_entity.id
_entity.type
_entity.pdbx_description
1 polymer ?
#
loop_
_entity_poly.entity_id
_entity_poly.type
_entity_poly.pdbx_seq_one_letter_code
_entity_poly.pdbx_strand_id
1 'polypeptide(L)'
;MSTAPRRPDLANEPVGRLMLRLSIPTITAQLVNMLYNLVDRIYISYIPDVGTLALTGLGVCLPIILLVSAFAALCASSGAPLASIAMGQRNHEKAEGILGSCTALLLCVSAVLTVVLSCFYTPILLAFGATEDALPYAQRYIAIYSLGTVFVQLSLGLNPFITAHGFSKAGMLTVLIGAVLNTLLDPLFIFVFHMDVQGAALATVISQAVSAAFVLRFLTGRQTILHLKRRLLRLNWKLLAPCVALGLAPFIMQSTESLVSVCFNTSLRAAGGTLAVGTMTICSTLMQFALLPLQGLSQGAQPIISFNYGAKRPERVKAAFRILLISCLAFSAVLGLTCIFAPQIFVYLLTPDAALREYAIPCVRLYMAGVTIFGAQIACQQTFVALGNAKCSLFLACLRKLILLIPLVYLLPLFIPDTVFAIFLAEPIADILAVLCTVTLFMHVFRKTMRAIAD
;
A
#
# COMPACT_ATOMS: atom_id res chain seq x y z
N MET A 1 -17.56 34.51 -7.76
CA MET A 1 -18.35 33.26 -7.93
C MET A 1 -17.52 32.09 -7.42
N SER A 2 -17.78 31.65 -6.19
CA SER A 2 -17.12 30.49 -5.58
C SER A 2 -17.71 29.23 -6.19
N THR A 3 -17.01 28.60 -7.12
CA THR A 3 -17.36 27.26 -7.61
C THR A 3 -17.01 26.25 -6.53
N ALA A 4 -17.94 26.03 -5.61
CA ALA A 4 -17.84 24.87 -4.71
C ALA A 4 -17.59 23.61 -5.57
N PRO A 5 -16.62 22.76 -5.24
CA PRO A 5 -16.32 21.58 -6.04
C PRO A 5 -17.58 20.72 -6.14
N ARG A 6 -18.05 20.54 -7.37
CA ARG A 6 -19.26 19.75 -7.66
C ARG A 6 -19.07 18.36 -7.04
N ARG A 7 -19.95 17.99 -6.10
CA ARG A 7 -19.95 16.67 -5.46
C ARG A 7 -20.03 15.58 -6.54
N PRO A 8 -19.15 14.58 -6.54
CA PRO A 8 -19.23 13.49 -7.51
C PRO A 8 -20.50 12.68 -7.26
N ASP A 9 -21.31 12.49 -8.31
CA ASP A 9 -22.49 11.64 -8.24
C ASP A 9 -22.12 10.20 -8.60
N LEU A 10 -21.80 9.40 -7.57
CA LEU A 10 -21.44 7.99 -7.72
C LEU A 10 -22.56 7.14 -8.34
N ALA A 11 -23.81 7.63 -8.23
CA ALA A 11 -24.98 6.93 -8.71
C ALA A 11 -25.25 7.12 -10.21
N ASN A 12 -25.10 8.35 -10.75
CA ASN A 12 -25.65 8.68 -12.06
C ASN A 12 -24.61 9.15 -13.08
N GLU A 13 -23.45 9.67 -12.64
CA GLU A 13 -22.38 10.11 -13.55
C GLU A 13 -21.85 8.91 -14.40
N PRO A 14 -21.49 9.11 -15.69
CA PRO A 14 -20.95 8.04 -16.53
C PRO A 14 -19.72 7.39 -15.90
N VAL A 15 -19.73 6.04 -15.81
CA VAL A 15 -18.72 5.25 -15.06
C VAL A 15 -17.30 5.54 -15.53
N GLY A 16 -17.07 5.66 -16.87
CA GLY A 16 -15.76 5.95 -17.41
C GLY A 16 -15.20 7.31 -16.99
N ARG A 17 -16.04 8.37 -17.03
CA ARG A 17 -15.64 9.72 -16.58
C ARG A 17 -15.35 9.74 -15.07
N LEU A 18 -16.21 9.07 -14.31
CA LEU A 18 -16.08 8.96 -12.86
C LEU A 18 -14.81 8.21 -12.48
N MET A 19 -14.50 7.13 -13.20
CA MET A 19 -13.27 6.35 -13.02
C MET A 19 -12.03 7.21 -13.21
N LEU A 20 -11.92 7.95 -14.33
CA LEU A 20 -10.80 8.85 -14.57
C LEU A 20 -10.69 9.94 -13.50
N ARG A 21 -11.83 10.55 -13.13
CA ARG A 21 -11.87 11.62 -12.13
C ARG A 21 -11.40 11.17 -10.75
N LEU A 22 -11.66 9.90 -10.39
CA LEU A 22 -11.26 9.34 -9.09
C LEU A 22 -9.88 8.70 -9.14
N SER A 23 -9.51 8.03 -10.24
CA SER A 23 -8.24 7.30 -10.34
C SER A 23 -7.04 8.22 -10.58
N ILE A 24 -7.17 9.31 -11.35
CA ILE A 24 -6.03 10.21 -11.56
C ILE A 24 -5.50 10.79 -10.24
N PRO A 25 -6.33 11.36 -9.34
CA PRO A 25 -5.83 11.84 -8.06
C PRO A 25 -5.22 10.73 -7.18
N THR A 26 -5.81 9.52 -7.18
CA THR A 26 -5.28 8.42 -6.37
C THR A 26 -3.95 7.90 -6.90
N ILE A 27 -3.77 7.78 -8.22
CA ILE A 27 -2.49 7.45 -8.84
C ILE A 27 -1.44 8.53 -8.50
N THR A 28 -1.81 9.81 -8.67
CA THR A 28 -0.91 10.92 -8.33
C THR A 28 -0.48 10.86 -6.86
N ALA A 29 -1.42 10.57 -5.94
CA ALA A 29 -1.09 10.41 -4.52
C ALA A 29 -0.08 9.28 -4.28
N GLN A 30 -0.21 8.13 -4.96
CA GLN A 30 0.74 7.02 -4.83
C GLN A 30 2.14 7.39 -5.35
N LEU A 31 2.19 8.06 -6.51
CA LEU A 31 3.47 8.52 -7.08
C LEU A 31 4.15 9.56 -6.19
N VAL A 32 3.40 10.53 -5.66
CA VAL A 32 3.93 11.52 -4.72
C VAL A 32 4.46 10.85 -3.45
N ASN A 33 3.72 9.86 -2.92
CA ASN A 33 4.14 9.09 -1.75
C ASN A 33 5.47 8.34 -1.98
N MET A 34 5.64 7.77 -3.18
CA MET A 34 6.90 7.13 -3.56
C MET A 34 8.05 8.14 -3.65
N LEU A 35 7.81 9.27 -4.31
CA LEU A 35 8.83 10.29 -4.52
C LEU A 35 9.31 10.89 -3.19
N TYR A 36 8.41 11.20 -2.26
CA TYR A 36 8.84 11.75 -0.98
C TYR A 36 9.64 10.74 -0.17
N ASN A 37 9.28 9.44 -0.16
CA ASN A 37 10.07 8.40 0.50
C ASN A 37 11.48 8.28 -0.09
N LEU A 38 11.62 8.48 -1.40
CA LEU A 38 12.93 8.50 -2.06
C LEU A 38 13.76 9.72 -1.65
N VAL A 39 13.13 10.90 -1.63
CA VAL A 39 13.77 12.17 -1.24
C VAL A 39 14.24 12.14 0.20
N ASP A 40 13.42 11.63 1.13
CA ASP A 40 13.78 11.45 2.54
C ASP A 40 15.05 10.58 2.71
N ARG A 41 15.12 9.45 2.00
CA ARG A 41 16.32 8.60 2.00
C ARG A 41 17.56 9.30 1.42
N ILE A 42 17.38 10.12 0.39
CA ILE A 42 18.47 10.92 -0.18
C ILE A 42 18.98 11.90 0.87
N TYR A 43 18.13 12.67 1.54
CA TYR A 43 18.56 13.60 2.58
C TYR A 43 19.31 12.90 3.71
N ILE A 44 18.81 11.76 4.19
CA ILE A 44 19.47 10.97 5.23
C ILE A 44 20.86 10.47 4.77
N SER A 45 21.00 10.06 3.51
CA SER A 45 22.29 9.61 2.97
C SER A 45 23.35 10.70 2.89
N TYR A 46 22.92 11.96 2.83
CA TYR A 46 23.81 13.14 2.78
C TYR A 46 24.13 13.74 4.16
N ILE A 47 23.73 13.11 5.26
CA ILE A 47 24.11 13.57 6.61
C ILE A 47 25.63 13.47 6.73
N PRO A 48 26.33 14.58 7.08
CA PRO A 48 27.79 14.58 7.20
C PRO A 48 28.27 13.52 8.20
N ASP A 49 29.38 12.85 7.88
CA ASP A 49 30.10 11.86 8.68
C ASP A 49 29.35 10.54 8.98
N VAL A 50 28.04 10.55 9.01
CA VAL A 50 27.22 9.41 9.47
C VAL A 50 26.15 8.95 8.48
N GLY A 51 26.03 9.53 7.30
CA GLY A 51 24.95 9.28 6.33
C GLY A 51 24.76 7.80 6.00
N THR A 52 25.82 7.04 5.80
CA THR A 52 25.75 5.59 5.52
C THR A 52 25.20 4.80 6.70
N LEU A 53 25.66 5.11 7.93
CA LEU A 53 25.17 4.46 9.15
C LEU A 53 23.73 4.86 9.45
N ALA A 54 23.40 6.13 9.25
CA ALA A 54 22.06 6.66 9.39
C ALA A 54 21.07 5.98 8.43
N LEU A 55 21.45 5.84 7.15
CA LEU A 55 20.64 5.15 6.15
C LEU A 55 20.49 3.65 6.47
N THR A 56 21.54 3.00 6.97
CA THR A 56 21.49 1.62 7.44
C THR A 56 20.54 1.49 8.63
N GLY A 57 20.61 2.41 9.61
CA GLY A 57 19.71 2.47 10.75
C GLY A 57 18.26 2.65 10.32
N LEU A 58 17.98 3.56 9.36
CA LEU A 58 16.64 3.72 8.79
C LEU A 58 16.17 2.43 8.09
N GLY A 59 17.06 1.74 7.37
CA GLY A 59 16.77 0.46 6.73
C GLY A 59 16.21 -0.58 7.70
N VAL A 60 16.77 -0.65 8.91
CA VAL A 60 16.27 -1.53 9.98
C VAL A 60 14.92 -1.07 10.55
N CYS A 61 14.63 0.24 10.50
CA CYS A 61 13.34 0.79 10.94
C CYS A 61 12.20 0.50 9.94
N LEU A 62 12.50 0.25 8.65
CA LEU A 62 11.48 0.06 7.60
C LEU A 62 10.45 -1.04 7.91
N PRO A 63 10.83 -2.26 8.38
CA PRO A 63 9.85 -3.28 8.73
C PRO A 63 8.87 -2.82 9.82
N ILE A 64 9.33 -2.01 10.79
CA ILE A 64 8.50 -1.44 11.86
C ILE A 64 7.53 -0.42 11.27
N ILE A 65 8.00 0.47 10.41
CA ILE A 65 7.18 1.48 9.71
C ILE A 65 6.11 0.80 8.85
N LEU A 66 6.46 -0.26 8.11
CA LEU A 66 5.53 -1.06 7.32
C LEU A 66 4.49 -1.75 8.18
N LEU A 67 4.88 -2.28 9.35
CA LEU A 67 3.95 -2.90 10.29
C LEU A 67 2.96 -1.88 10.86
N VAL A 68 3.42 -0.69 11.25
CA VAL A 68 2.56 0.43 11.67
C VAL A 68 1.57 0.78 10.56
N SER A 69 2.02 0.88 9.32
CA SER A 69 1.18 1.15 8.15
C SER A 69 0.18 0.01 7.87
N ALA A 70 0.57 -1.25 8.11
CA ALA A 70 -0.31 -2.41 7.96
C ALA A 70 -1.50 -2.35 8.92
N PHE A 71 -1.29 -1.91 10.17
CA PHE A 71 -2.38 -1.68 11.12
C PHE A 71 -3.33 -0.56 10.68
N ALA A 72 -2.82 0.51 10.07
CA ALA A 72 -3.67 1.53 9.47
C ALA A 72 -4.49 0.95 8.30
N ALA A 73 -3.87 0.15 7.44
CA ALA A 73 -4.52 -0.50 6.32
C ALA A 73 -5.61 -1.49 6.76
N LEU A 74 -5.46 -2.14 7.91
CA LEU A 74 -6.48 -3.03 8.48
C LEU A 74 -7.84 -2.33 8.64
N CYS A 75 -7.85 -1.07 9.04
CA CYS A 75 -9.06 -0.26 9.20
C CYS A 75 -9.46 0.46 7.91
N ALA A 76 -8.48 1.02 7.22
CA ALA A 76 -8.66 1.88 6.06
C ALA A 76 -9.21 1.14 4.85
N SER A 77 -8.52 0.05 4.46
CA SER A 77 -8.85 -0.70 3.24
C SER A 77 -10.14 -1.49 3.34
N SER A 78 -10.69 -1.64 4.53
CA SER A 78 -11.91 -2.38 4.80
C SER A 78 -13.08 -1.49 5.22
N GLY A 79 -12.84 -0.55 6.11
CA GLY A 79 -13.88 0.35 6.61
C GLY A 79 -14.41 1.28 5.52
N ALA A 80 -13.54 1.81 4.67
CA ALA A 80 -13.91 2.69 3.58
C ALA A 80 -14.89 2.05 2.56
N PRO A 81 -14.63 0.86 2.00
CA PRO A 81 -15.59 0.20 1.11
C PRO A 81 -16.89 -0.20 1.82
N LEU A 82 -16.84 -0.68 3.06
CA LEU A 82 -18.05 -1.03 3.81
C LEU A 82 -18.92 0.20 4.13
N ALA A 83 -18.30 1.34 4.43
CA ALA A 83 -19.00 2.60 4.58
C ALA A 83 -19.62 3.05 3.25
N SER A 84 -18.91 2.88 2.11
CA SER A 84 -19.43 3.19 0.78
C SER A 84 -20.61 2.30 0.39
N ILE A 85 -20.57 1.01 0.72
CA ILE A 85 -21.71 0.08 0.56
C ILE A 85 -22.92 0.56 1.37
N ALA A 86 -22.71 0.94 2.64
CA ALA A 86 -23.78 1.44 3.50
C ALA A 86 -24.39 2.75 2.97
N MET A 87 -23.56 3.64 2.37
CA MET A 87 -24.06 4.83 1.69
C MET A 87 -24.90 4.48 0.45
N GLY A 88 -24.49 3.49 -0.34
CA GLY A 88 -25.27 2.98 -1.46
C GLY A 88 -26.62 2.43 -1.03
N GLN A 89 -26.70 1.82 0.14
CA GLN A 89 -27.92 1.36 0.80
C GLN A 89 -28.76 2.50 1.42
N ARG A 90 -28.33 3.76 1.30
CA ARG A 90 -28.92 4.95 1.94
C ARG A 90 -28.90 4.90 3.48
N ASN A 91 -28.06 4.07 4.08
CA ASN A 91 -27.91 3.94 5.52
C ASN A 91 -26.71 4.76 6.01
N HIS A 92 -26.90 6.08 6.09
CA HIS A 92 -25.85 7.01 6.51
C HIS A 92 -25.41 6.80 7.97
N GLU A 93 -26.33 6.41 8.86
CA GLU A 93 -26.01 6.15 10.25
C GLU A 93 -25.03 4.97 10.40
N LYS A 94 -25.27 3.89 9.65
CA LYS A 94 -24.34 2.75 9.61
C LYS A 94 -22.98 3.15 9.03
N ALA A 95 -22.94 3.95 7.97
CA ALA A 95 -21.72 4.41 7.34
C ALA A 95 -20.88 5.31 8.29
N GLU A 96 -21.52 6.25 8.98
CA GLU A 96 -20.87 7.08 10.00
C GLU A 96 -20.47 6.26 11.23
N GLY A 97 -21.24 5.25 11.60
CA GLY A 97 -20.91 4.30 12.66
C GLY A 97 -19.65 3.48 12.35
N ILE A 98 -19.48 3.04 11.10
CA ILE A 98 -18.26 2.37 10.62
C ILE A 98 -17.07 3.32 10.73
N LEU A 99 -17.19 4.55 10.21
CA LEU A 99 -16.14 5.56 10.30
C LEU A 99 -15.73 5.84 11.76
N GLY A 100 -16.71 6.05 12.64
CA GLY A 100 -16.46 6.31 14.06
C GLY A 100 -15.80 5.14 14.77
N SER A 101 -16.27 3.91 14.52
CA SER A 101 -15.71 2.71 15.13
C SER A 101 -14.29 2.40 14.61
N CYS A 102 -14.03 2.57 13.31
CA CYS A 102 -12.68 2.45 12.75
C CYS A 102 -11.75 3.51 13.33
N THR A 103 -12.19 4.76 13.51
CA THR A 103 -11.40 5.81 14.14
C THR A 103 -11.06 5.44 15.60
N ALA A 104 -12.02 4.93 16.37
CA ALA A 104 -11.78 4.46 17.73
C ALA A 104 -10.76 3.31 17.77
N LEU A 105 -10.86 2.36 16.84
CA LEU A 105 -9.90 1.25 16.72
C LEU A 105 -8.50 1.76 16.38
N LEU A 106 -8.37 2.69 15.42
CA LEU A 106 -7.09 3.32 15.05
C LEU A 106 -6.44 4.01 16.25
N LEU A 107 -7.22 4.73 17.07
CA LEU A 107 -6.71 5.37 18.29
C LEU A 107 -6.24 4.33 19.33
N CYS A 108 -7.00 3.26 19.54
CA CYS A 108 -6.58 2.17 20.44
C CYS A 108 -5.31 1.49 19.95
N VAL A 109 -5.25 1.14 18.65
CA VAL A 109 -4.07 0.51 18.04
C VAL A 109 -2.87 1.44 18.12
N SER A 110 -3.03 2.73 17.84
CA SER A 110 -1.93 3.70 17.94
C SER A 110 -1.39 3.82 19.37
N ALA A 111 -2.26 3.83 20.38
CA ALA A 111 -1.84 3.85 21.77
C ALA A 111 -1.02 2.59 22.15
N VAL A 112 -1.50 1.40 21.74
CA VAL A 112 -0.77 0.14 21.94
C VAL A 112 0.57 0.16 21.23
N LEU A 113 0.60 0.56 19.95
CA LEU A 113 1.83 0.64 19.15
C LEU A 113 2.82 1.66 19.76
N THR A 114 2.35 2.82 20.19
CA THR A 114 3.19 3.81 20.88
C THR A 114 3.84 3.23 22.13
N VAL A 115 3.06 2.57 23.00
CA VAL A 115 3.58 1.94 24.21
C VAL A 115 4.58 0.84 23.89
N VAL A 116 4.22 -0.09 22.98
CA VAL A 116 5.09 -1.21 22.59
C VAL A 116 6.39 -0.71 21.97
N LEU A 117 6.30 0.22 21.01
CA LEU A 117 7.50 0.77 20.37
C LEU A 117 8.34 1.61 21.33
N SER A 118 7.73 2.40 22.23
CA SER A 118 8.50 3.21 23.19
C SER A 118 9.19 2.37 24.28
N CYS A 119 8.59 1.23 24.67
CA CYS A 119 9.16 0.37 25.71
C CYS A 119 10.13 -0.68 25.16
N PHE A 120 9.91 -1.16 23.95
CA PHE A 120 10.60 -2.34 23.39
C PHE A 120 11.32 -2.07 22.07
N TYR A 121 11.59 -0.81 21.68
CA TYR A 121 12.24 -0.53 20.39
C TYR A 121 13.62 -1.20 20.25
N THR A 122 14.43 -1.24 21.32
CA THR A 122 15.77 -1.85 21.26
C THR A 122 15.73 -3.34 20.91
N PRO A 123 15.01 -4.22 21.66
CA PRO A 123 14.93 -5.64 21.31
C PRO A 123 14.26 -5.87 19.94
N ILE A 124 13.29 -5.03 19.55
CA ILE A 124 12.65 -5.12 18.24
C ILE A 124 13.67 -4.82 17.12
N LEU A 125 14.44 -3.74 17.23
CA LEU A 125 15.49 -3.37 16.27
C LEU A 125 16.57 -4.45 16.13
N LEU A 126 17.02 -5.02 17.25
CA LEU A 126 17.96 -6.13 17.25
C LEU A 126 17.39 -7.37 16.56
N ALA A 127 16.12 -7.70 16.81
CA ALA A 127 15.42 -8.81 16.13
C ALA A 127 15.30 -8.59 14.61
N PHE A 128 15.21 -7.34 14.15
CA PHE A 128 15.22 -6.98 12.73
C PHE A 128 16.62 -6.81 12.14
N GLY A 129 17.67 -7.14 12.89
CA GLY A 129 19.04 -7.21 12.38
C GLY A 129 19.84 -5.91 12.47
N ALA A 130 19.52 -5.03 13.45
CA ALA A 130 20.35 -3.86 13.71
C ALA A 130 21.77 -4.26 14.11
N THR A 131 22.77 -3.72 13.41
CA THR A 131 24.18 -3.84 13.78
C THR A 131 24.52 -2.89 14.94
N GLU A 132 25.57 -3.17 15.70
CA GLU A 132 25.99 -2.33 16.84
C GLU A 132 26.20 -0.87 16.41
N ASP A 133 26.80 -0.65 15.24
CA ASP A 133 27.08 0.70 14.71
C ASP A 133 25.83 1.45 14.23
N ALA A 134 24.84 0.75 13.66
CA ALA A 134 23.62 1.36 13.14
C ALA A 134 22.50 1.50 14.20
N LEU A 135 22.59 0.72 15.28
CA LEU A 135 21.58 0.68 16.35
C LEU A 135 21.28 2.05 16.97
N PRO A 136 22.29 2.89 17.33
CA PRO A 136 22.01 4.20 17.92
C PRO A 136 21.17 5.11 17.01
N TYR A 137 21.40 5.06 15.70
CA TYR A 137 20.65 5.86 14.73
C TYR A 137 19.19 5.36 14.56
N ALA A 138 19.02 4.04 14.49
CA ALA A 138 17.72 3.41 14.47
C ALA A 138 16.90 3.72 15.73
N GLN A 139 17.51 3.67 16.90
CA GLN A 139 16.87 4.00 18.19
C GLN A 139 16.42 5.46 18.23
N ARG A 140 17.27 6.40 17.82
CA ARG A 140 16.95 7.83 17.77
C ARG A 140 15.76 8.12 16.83
N TYR A 141 15.70 7.43 15.69
CA TYR A 141 14.60 7.55 14.74
C TYR A 141 13.30 7.01 15.34
N ILE A 142 13.29 5.75 15.79
CA ILE A 142 12.09 5.09 16.30
C ILE A 142 11.55 5.72 17.57
N ALA A 143 12.41 6.26 18.44
CA ALA A 143 11.97 6.96 19.65
C ALA A 143 11.05 8.15 19.33
N ILE A 144 11.37 8.93 18.29
CA ILE A 144 10.51 10.05 17.86
C ILE A 144 9.32 9.55 17.05
N TYR A 145 9.55 8.62 16.11
CA TYR A 145 8.50 8.05 15.26
C TYR A 145 7.39 7.37 16.08
N SER A 146 7.74 6.67 17.17
CA SER A 146 6.78 6.00 18.05
C SER A 146 5.76 6.95 18.66
N LEU A 147 6.19 8.16 19.07
CA LEU A 147 5.30 9.20 19.58
C LEU A 147 4.36 9.75 18.50
N GLY A 148 4.80 9.74 17.24
CA GLY A 148 4.02 10.17 16.09
C GLY A 148 3.05 9.12 15.53
N THR A 149 3.05 7.91 16.05
CA THR A 149 2.26 6.78 15.53
C THR A 149 0.77 7.10 15.42
N VAL A 150 0.21 7.86 16.34
CA VAL A 150 -1.19 8.30 16.31
C VAL A 150 -1.50 9.13 15.07
N PHE A 151 -0.61 10.01 14.65
CA PHE A 151 -0.81 10.83 13.45
C PHE A 151 -0.71 10.00 12.18
N VAL A 152 0.23 9.05 12.15
CA VAL A 152 0.37 8.08 11.05
C VAL A 152 -0.92 7.26 10.91
N GLN A 153 -1.42 6.69 12.02
CA GLN A 153 -2.64 5.89 12.03
C GLN A 153 -3.87 6.70 11.56
N LEU A 154 -4.03 7.93 12.03
CA LEU A 154 -5.15 8.79 11.63
C LEU A 154 -5.02 9.27 10.18
N SER A 155 -3.83 9.67 9.74
CA SER A 155 -3.61 10.14 8.37
C SER A 155 -3.86 9.02 7.36
N LEU A 156 -3.18 7.88 7.50
CA LEU A 156 -3.29 6.75 6.59
C LEU A 156 -4.61 6.00 6.73
N GLY A 157 -5.10 5.84 7.96
CA GLY A 157 -6.29 5.07 8.26
C GLY A 157 -7.61 5.76 7.87
N LEU A 158 -7.67 7.09 7.91
CA LEU A 158 -8.90 7.83 7.61
C LEU A 158 -8.95 8.42 6.19
N ASN A 159 -7.80 8.60 5.52
CA ASN A 159 -7.76 9.12 4.15
C ASN A 159 -8.62 8.31 3.14
N PRO A 160 -8.63 6.95 3.17
CA PRO A 160 -9.51 6.16 2.31
C PRO A 160 -10.99 6.43 2.49
N PHE A 161 -11.44 6.86 3.67
CA PHE A 161 -12.83 7.26 3.86
C PHE A 161 -13.17 8.54 3.08
N ILE A 162 -12.23 9.47 2.91
CA ILE A 162 -12.41 10.67 2.07
C ILE A 162 -12.60 10.25 0.61
N THR A 163 -11.80 9.31 0.13
CA THR A 163 -11.91 8.81 -1.25
C THR A 163 -13.15 7.97 -1.47
N ALA A 164 -13.61 7.24 -0.45
CA ALA A 164 -14.76 6.33 -0.51
C ALA A 164 -16.09 7.02 -0.84
N HIS A 165 -16.22 8.32 -0.55
CA HIS A 165 -17.38 9.10 -0.97
C HIS A 165 -17.09 10.06 -2.12
N GLY A 166 -16.06 9.75 -2.91
CA GLY A 166 -15.77 10.40 -4.18
C GLY A 166 -14.88 11.64 -4.11
N PHE A 167 -14.36 12.02 -2.94
CA PHE A 167 -13.47 13.18 -2.79
C PHE A 167 -11.99 12.85 -2.99
N SER A 168 -11.65 12.08 -4.03
CA SER A 168 -10.26 11.64 -4.30
C SER A 168 -9.26 12.80 -4.41
N LYS A 169 -9.70 13.98 -4.89
CA LYS A 169 -8.85 15.18 -4.91
C LYS A 169 -8.47 15.64 -3.50
N ALA A 170 -9.40 15.57 -2.54
CA ALA A 170 -9.10 15.91 -1.15
C ALA A 170 -8.20 14.87 -0.51
N GLY A 171 -8.42 13.57 -0.82
CA GLY A 171 -7.52 12.49 -0.41
C GLY A 171 -6.09 12.67 -0.95
N MET A 172 -5.94 12.99 -2.23
CA MET A 172 -4.65 13.33 -2.83
C MET A 172 -4.00 14.55 -2.15
N LEU A 173 -4.78 15.60 -1.88
CA LEU A 173 -4.27 16.80 -1.23
C LEU A 173 -3.70 16.51 0.16
N THR A 174 -4.30 15.59 0.91
CA THR A 174 -3.76 15.13 2.20
C THR A 174 -2.34 14.58 2.05
N VAL A 175 -2.14 13.70 1.05
CA VAL A 175 -0.81 13.10 0.78
C VAL A 175 0.18 14.16 0.30
N LEU A 176 -0.27 15.05 -0.59
CA LEU A 176 0.57 16.12 -1.12
C LEU A 176 1.04 17.10 -0.03
N ILE A 177 0.15 17.51 0.87
CA ILE A 177 0.50 18.37 2.03
C ILE A 177 1.57 17.69 2.88
N GLY A 178 1.39 16.41 3.22
CA GLY A 178 2.37 15.65 3.99
C GLY A 178 3.72 15.55 3.29
N ALA A 179 3.71 15.19 2.00
CA ALA A 179 4.92 15.02 1.21
C ALA A 179 5.71 16.33 1.04
N VAL A 180 5.03 17.43 0.68
CA VAL A 180 5.67 18.73 0.51
C VAL A 180 6.24 19.23 1.84
N LEU A 181 5.47 19.11 2.92
CA LEU A 181 5.91 19.56 4.24
C LEU A 181 7.12 18.75 4.73
N ASN A 182 7.11 17.43 4.56
CA ASN A 182 8.24 16.56 4.90
C ASN A 182 9.50 16.95 4.10
N THR A 183 9.38 17.06 2.77
CA THR A 183 10.50 17.46 1.88
C THR A 183 11.11 18.82 2.25
N LEU A 184 10.32 19.75 2.80
CA LEU A 184 10.81 21.05 3.25
C LEU A 184 11.40 21.00 4.66
N LEU A 185 10.84 20.20 5.54
CA LEU A 185 11.28 20.11 6.95
C LEU A 185 12.53 19.23 7.10
N ASP A 186 12.71 18.21 6.27
CA ASP A 186 13.90 17.34 6.33
C ASP A 186 15.21 18.14 6.25
N PRO A 187 15.48 18.95 5.20
CA PRO A 187 16.71 19.70 5.14
C PRO A 187 16.84 20.74 6.27
N LEU A 188 15.73 21.29 6.73
CA LEU A 188 15.72 22.24 7.83
C LEU A 188 16.18 21.58 9.14
N PHE A 189 15.62 20.44 9.49
CA PHE A 189 15.97 19.76 10.75
C PHE A 189 17.29 19.02 10.65
N ILE A 190 17.59 18.39 9.52
CA ILE A 190 18.82 17.62 9.34
C ILE A 190 20.03 18.54 9.25
N PHE A 191 20.02 19.54 8.33
CA PHE A 191 21.20 20.31 7.99
C PHE A 191 21.29 21.66 8.70
N VAL A 192 20.15 22.36 8.93
CA VAL A 192 20.18 23.69 9.59
C VAL A 192 20.18 23.54 11.11
N PHE A 193 19.36 22.66 11.65
CA PHE A 193 19.32 22.41 13.11
C PHE A 193 20.25 21.30 13.59
N HIS A 194 20.96 20.64 12.67
CA HIS A 194 21.92 19.55 12.95
C HIS A 194 21.35 18.43 13.82
N MET A 195 20.09 18.05 13.57
CA MET A 195 19.40 17.03 14.35
C MET A 195 19.64 15.60 13.83
N ASP A 196 20.42 15.43 12.78
CA ASP A 196 20.72 14.13 12.15
C ASP A 196 19.43 13.33 11.83
N VAL A 197 19.43 12.03 12.13
CA VAL A 197 18.30 11.11 11.93
C VAL A 197 17.06 11.51 12.74
N GLN A 198 17.25 12.18 13.88
CA GLN A 198 16.14 12.70 14.68
C GLN A 198 15.36 13.78 13.93
N GLY A 199 16.06 14.60 13.15
CA GLY A 199 15.47 15.60 12.28
C GLY A 199 14.50 15.00 11.27
N ALA A 200 14.92 13.94 10.56
CA ALA A 200 14.08 13.23 9.62
C ALA A 200 12.84 12.61 10.29
N ALA A 201 13.01 11.97 11.46
CA ALA A 201 11.89 11.42 12.21
C ALA A 201 10.89 12.52 12.64
N LEU A 202 11.39 13.66 13.12
CA LEU A 202 10.57 14.80 13.53
C LEU A 202 9.82 15.42 12.35
N ALA A 203 10.48 15.60 11.20
CA ALA A 203 9.87 16.09 9.98
C ALA A 203 8.72 15.17 9.52
N THR A 204 8.93 13.85 9.56
CA THR A 204 7.90 12.86 9.27
C THR A 204 6.72 12.96 10.22
N VAL A 205 6.95 13.03 11.53
CA VAL A 205 5.88 13.13 12.53
C VAL A 205 5.06 14.42 12.37
N ILE A 206 5.72 15.56 12.17
CA ILE A 206 5.03 16.84 11.97
C ILE A 206 4.20 16.82 10.68
N SER A 207 4.76 16.30 9.61
CA SER A 207 4.07 16.17 8.31
C SER A 207 2.84 15.27 8.41
N GLN A 208 2.94 14.15 9.11
CA GLN A 208 1.81 13.27 9.38
C GLN A 208 0.78 13.91 10.31
N ALA A 209 1.20 14.71 11.29
CA ALA A 209 0.30 15.45 12.17
C ALA A 209 -0.54 16.48 11.41
N VAL A 210 0.08 17.23 10.48
CA VAL A 210 -0.63 18.18 9.62
C VAL A 210 -1.57 17.46 8.67
N SER A 211 -1.14 16.34 8.07
CA SER A 211 -1.99 15.49 7.24
C SER A 211 -3.19 14.95 8.01
N ALA A 212 -2.98 14.44 9.23
CA ALA A 212 -4.04 13.96 10.11
C ALA A 212 -5.02 15.07 10.50
N ALA A 213 -4.52 16.27 10.82
CA ALA A 213 -5.36 17.44 11.11
C ALA A 213 -6.22 17.83 9.90
N PHE A 214 -5.66 17.79 8.68
CA PHE A 214 -6.43 18.05 7.46
C PHE A 214 -7.54 17.00 7.25
N VAL A 215 -7.22 15.70 7.41
CA VAL A 215 -8.21 14.60 7.30
C VAL A 215 -9.32 14.77 8.33
N LEU A 216 -8.99 15.02 9.59
CA LEU A 216 -9.96 15.22 10.66
C LEU A 216 -10.84 16.45 10.40
N ARG A 217 -10.23 17.58 9.98
CA ARG A 217 -10.96 18.81 9.61
C ARG A 217 -11.92 18.56 8.45
N PHE A 218 -11.50 17.76 7.46
CA PHE A 218 -12.37 17.42 6.34
C PHE A 218 -13.53 16.55 6.78
N LEU A 219 -13.30 15.48 7.55
CA LEU A 219 -14.33 14.54 8.00
C LEU A 219 -15.28 15.12 9.08
N THR A 220 -14.88 16.18 9.78
CA THR A 220 -15.76 16.92 10.70
C THR A 220 -16.40 18.14 10.05
N GLY A 221 -15.96 18.52 8.86
CA GLY A 221 -16.40 19.72 8.15
C GLY A 221 -17.76 19.55 7.43
N ARG A 222 -18.28 20.65 6.89
CA ARG A 222 -19.58 20.68 6.17
C ARG A 222 -19.51 20.14 4.74
N GLN A 223 -18.32 19.92 4.18
CA GLN A 223 -18.13 19.50 2.79
C GLN A 223 -18.31 18.00 2.59
N THR A 224 -18.03 17.22 3.62
CA THR A 224 -18.13 15.76 3.60
C THR A 224 -19.58 15.28 3.63
N ILE A 225 -19.81 14.06 3.15
CA ILE A 225 -21.10 13.36 3.27
C ILE A 225 -21.10 12.50 4.54
N LEU A 226 -19.95 11.90 4.86
CA LEU A 226 -19.76 11.11 6.07
C LEU A 226 -19.13 11.98 7.16
N HIS A 227 -19.82 12.17 8.24
CA HIS A 227 -19.35 13.00 9.35
C HIS A 227 -18.79 12.15 10.48
N LEU A 228 -17.59 12.50 10.90
CA LEU A 228 -17.01 11.93 12.11
C LEU A 228 -17.66 12.59 13.34
N LYS A 229 -18.58 11.87 13.98
CA LYS A 229 -19.35 12.35 15.14
C LYS A 229 -18.75 11.80 16.43
N ARG A 230 -18.49 12.65 17.42
CA ARG A 230 -17.91 12.24 18.73
C ARG A 230 -18.70 11.12 19.41
N ARG A 231 -20.03 11.14 19.32
CA ARG A 231 -20.91 10.11 19.91
C ARG A 231 -20.72 8.73 19.31
N LEU A 232 -20.18 8.63 18.07
CA LEU A 232 -19.95 7.39 17.33
C LEU A 232 -18.52 6.86 17.50
N LEU A 233 -17.64 7.57 18.20
CA LEU A 233 -16.29 7.13 18.57
C LEU A 233 -16.37 6.04 19.65
N ARG A 234 -16.87 4.88 19.28
CA ARG A 234 -17.03 3.72 20.17
C ARG A 234 -16.62 2.46 19.45
N LEU A 235 -16.00 1.53 20.17
CA LEU A 235 -15.66 0.19 19.66
C LEU A 235 -16.94 -0.65 19.54
N ASN A 236 -17.66 -0.50 18.44
CA ASN A 236 -18.83 -1.33 18.16
C ASN A 236 -18.42 -2.57 17.36
N TRP A 237 -18.28 -3.69 18.06
CA TRP A 237 -17.84 -4.96 17.47
C TRP A 237 -18.74 -5.46 16.35
N LYS A 238 -20.05 -5.16 16.37
CA LYS A 238 -20.96 -5.53 15.27
C LYS A 238 -20.60 -4.85 13.95
N LEU A 239 -20.04 -3.63 14.01
CA LEU A 239 -19.58 -2.89 12.85
C LEU A 239 -18.09 -3.19 12.54
N LEU A 240 -17.28 -3.40 13.58
CA LEU A 240 -15.83 -3.63 13.45
C LEU A 240 -15.47 -5.02 12.97
N ALA A 241 -16.19 -6.08 13.39
CA ALA A 241 -15.84 -7.44 13.02
C ALA A 241 -15.78 -7.65 11.49
N PRO A 242 -16.77 -7.20 10.70
CA PRO A 242 -16.65 -7.24 9.23
C PRO A 242 -15.48 -6.41 8.68
N CYS A 243 -15.19 -5.24 9.30
CA CYS A 243 -14.06 -4.41 8.91
C CYS A 243 -12.74 -5.13 9.17
N VAL A 244 -12.53 -5.65 10.36
CA VAL A 244 -11.30 -6.38 10.72
C VAL A 244 -11.14 -7.61 9.83
N ALA A 245 -12.20 -8.41 9.63
CA ALA A 245 -12.16 -9.59 8.77
C ALA A 245 -11.74 -9.26 7.33
N LEU A 246 -12.27 -8.17 6.75
CA LEU A 246 -11.90 -7.72 5.41
C LEU A 246 -10.50 -7.11 5.38
N GLY A 247 -10.10 -6.40 6.43
CA GLY A 247 -8.81 -5.73 6.56
C GLY A 247 -7.63 -6.67 6.81
N LEU A 248 -7.88 -7.92 7.21
CA LEU A 248 -6.82 -8.93 7.38
C LEU A 248 -6.07 -9.20 6.07
N ALA A 249 -6.73 -9.14 4.92
CA ALA A 249 -6.08 -9.36 3.63
C ALA A 249 -4.99 -8.31 3.34
N PRO A 250 -5.28 -7.00 3.30
CA PRO A 250 -4.24 -5.98 3.11
C PRO A 250 -3.22 -5.93 4.25
N PHE A 251 -3.62 -6.24 5.49
CA PHE A 251 -2.70 -6.37 6.61
C PHE A 251 -1.65 -7.47 6.37
N ILE A 252 -2.09 -8.68 6.00
CA ILE A 252 -1.19 -9.80 5.68
C ILE A 252 -0.32 -9.47 4.48
N MET A 253 -0.88 -8.86 3.43
CA MET A 253 -0.12 -8.46 2.24
C MET A 253 1.04 -7.53 2.58
N GLN A 254 0.83 -6.53 3.44
CA GLN A 254 1.88 -5.60 3.85
C GLN A 254 2.88 -6.23 4.83
N SER A 255 2.38 -6.96 5.82
CA SER A 255 3.23 -7.60 6.84
C SER A 255 4.13 -8.69 6.24
N THR A 256 3.67 -9.41 5.23
CA THR A 256 4.46 -10.46 4.57
C THR A 256 5.49 -9.91 3.58
N GLU A 257 5.45 -8.64 3.21
CA GLU A 257 6.42 -8.03 2.29
C GLU A 257 7.85 -8.14 2.83
N SER A 258 8.04 -7.82 4.11
CA SER A 258 9.33 -7.93 4.78
C SER A 258 9.80 -9.39 4.85
N LEU A 259 8.89 -10.33 5.12
CA LEU A 259 9.22 -11.76 5.17
C LEU A 259 9.68 -12.27 3.80
N VAL A 260 8.97 -11.92 2.73
CA VAL A 260 9.34 -12.27 1.35
C VAL A 260 10.71 -11.71 1.00
N SER A 261 10.97 -10.43 1.34
CA SER A 261 12.27 -9.80 1.10
C SER A 261 13.41 -10.53 1.82
N VAL A 262 13.21 -10.95 3.07
CA VAL A 262 14.21 -11.75 3.82
C VAL A 262 14.43 -13.09 3.15
N CYS A 263 13.39 -13.82 2.75
CA CYS A 263 13.50 -15.11 2.06
C CYS A 263 14.32 -15.01 0.78
N PHE A 264 14.01 -14.00 -0.07
CA PHE A 264 14.77 -13.78 -1.31
C PHE A 264 16.23 -13.40 -1.02
N ASN A 265 16.48 -12.43 -0.15
CA ASN A 265 17.82 -11.93 0.13
C ASN A 265 18.73 -13.00 0.74
N THR A 266 18.21 -13.81 1.69
CA THR A 266 18.98 -14.90 2.30
C THR A 266 19.30 -15.99 1.29
N SER A 267 18.32 -16.41 0.47
CA SER A 267 18.51 -17.44 -0.54
C SER A 267 19.46 -16.99 -1.66
N LEU A 268 19.28 -15.76 -2.17
CA LEU A 268 20.13 -15.20 -3.21
C LEU A 268 21.54 -14.90 -2.74
N ARG A 269 21.72 -14.47 -1.48
CA ARG A 269 23.05 -14.26 -0.91
C ARG A 269 23.85 -15.56 -0.84
N ALA A 270 23.19 -16.66 -0.49
CA ALA A 270 23.82 -17.98 -0.45
C ALA A 270 24.15 -18.52 -1.85
N ALA A 271 23.30 -18.25 -2.85
CA ALA A 271 23.43 -18.80 -4.20
C ALA A 271 24.29 -17.97 -5.15
N GLY A 272 24.18 -16.64 -5.13
CA GLY A 272 24.79 -15.73 -6.12
C GLY A 272 25.51 -14.52 -5.52
N GLY A 273 25.66 -14.47 -4.18
CA GLY A 273 26.41 -13.44 -3.48
C GLY A 273 25.78 -12.02 -3.62
N THR A 274 26.66 -11.02 -3.59
CA THR A 274 26.25 -9.60 -3.57
C THR A 274 25.60 -9.13 -4.87
N LEU A 275 26.00 -9.66 -6.02
CA LEU A 275 25.41 -9.32 -7.33
C LEU A 275 23.97 -9.79 -7.42
N ALA A 276 23.65 -11.00 -6.94
CA ALA A 276 22.28 -11.51 -6.94
C ALA A 276 21.35 -10.71 -6.00
N VAL A 277 21.85 -10.33 -4.82
CA VAL A 277 21.10 -9.46 -3.88
C VAL A 277 20.91 -8.06 -4.45
N GLY A 278 21.94 -7.48 -5.08
CA GLY A 278 21.83 -6.20 -5.77
C GLY A 278 20.80 -6.22 -6.91
N THR A 279 20.79 -7.31 -7.67
CA THR A 279 19.78 -7.54 -8.73
C THR A 279 18.37 -7.66 -8.15
N MET A 280 18.19 -8.36 -7.01
CA MET A 280 16.88 -8.43 -6.35
C MET A 280 16.38 -7.07 -5.88
N THR A 281 17.28 -6.18 -5.48
CA THR A 281 16.92 -4.79 -5.14
C THR A 281 16.37 -4.04 -6.37
N ILE A 282 16.98 -4.23 -7.55
CA ILE A 282 16.47 -3.67 -8.81
C ILE A 282 15.08 -4.25 -9.13
N CYS A 283 14.92 -5.57 -9.07
CA CYS A 283 13.65 -6.25 -9.32
C CYS A 283 12.54 -5.78 -8.37
N SER A 284 12.83 -5.68 -7.06
CA SER A 284 11.89 -5.19 -6.05
C SER A 284 11.47 -3.75 -6.29
N THR A 285 12.40 -2.88 -6.71
CA THR A 285 12.11 -1.48 -7.05
C THR A 285 11.18 -1.41 -8.26
N LEU A 286 11.42 -2.21 -9.30
CA LEU A 286 10.56 -2.28 -10.47
C LEU A 286 9.16 -2.82 -10.13
N MET A 287 9.07 -3.83 -9.25
CA MET A 287 7.80 -4.36 -8.77
C MET A 287 6.99 -3.30 -8.01
N GLN A 288 7.63 -2.52 -7.14
CA GLN A 288 6.97 -1.39 -6.47
C GLN A 288 6.47 -0.35 -7.49
N PHE A 289 7.27 -0.04 -8.50
CA PHE A 289 6.88 0.86 -9.58
C PHE A 289 5.67 0.34 -10.36
N ALA A 290 5.57 -0.98 -10.55
CA ALA A 290 4.40 -1.61 -11.17
C ALA A 290 3.15 -1.54 -10.27
N LEU A 291 3.31 -1.79 -8.97
CA LEU A 291 2.19 -1.88 -8.04
C LEU A 291 1.51 -0.54 -7.76
N LEU A 292 2.25 0.56 -7.67
CA LEU A 292 1.70 1.86 -7.23
C LEU A 292 0.60 2.40 -8.17
N PRO A 293 0.76 2.46 -9.50
CA PRO A 293 -0.32 2.87 -10.39
C PRO A 293 -1.52 1.91 -10.36
N LEU A 294 -1.27 0.60 -10.24
CA LEU A 294 -2.34 -0.40 -10.12
C LEU A 294 -3.17 -0.21 -8.84
N GLN A 295 -2.51 0.09 -7.73
CA GLN A 295 -3.17 0.44 -6.47
C GLN A 295 -3.95 1.75 -6.60
N GLY A 296 -3.40 2.76 -7.23
CA GLY A 296 -4.08 4.03 -7.48
C GLY A 296 -5.34 3.87 -8.34
N LEU A 297 -5.27 3.06 -9.42
CA LEU A 297 -6.43 2.70 -10.24
C LEU A 297 -7.50 2.01 -9.40
N SER A 298 -7.11 1.04 -8.59
CA SER A 298 -8.01 0.26 -7.73
C SER A 298 -8.68 1.12 -6.67
N GLN A 299 -7.94 2.01 -6.02
CA GLN A 299 -8.48 2.95 -5.03
C GLN A 299 -9.47 3.93 -5.67
N GLY A 300 -9.27 4.33 -6.92
CA GLY A 300 -10.21 5.15 -7.67
C GLY A 300 -11.49 4.39 -8.06
N ALA A 301 -11.38 3.11 -8.39
CA ALA A 301 -12.51 2.25 -8.74
C ALA A 301 -13.37 1.84 -7.53
N GLN A 302 -12.74 1.65 -6.39
CA GLN A 302 -13.34 1.11 -5.17
C GLN A 302 -14.63 1.81 -4.74
N PRO A 303 -14.71 3.16 -4.65
CA PRO A 303 -15.95 3.84 -4.27
C PRO A 303 -17.09 3.62 -5.29
N ILE A 304 -16.76 3.52 -6.58
CA ILE A 304 -17.77 3.28 -7.63
C ILE A 304 -18.37 1.89 -7.47
N ILE A 305 -17.52 0.87 -7.30
CA ILE A 305 -17.93 -0.53 -7.14
C ILE A 305 -18.74 -0.69 -5.84
N SER A 306 -18.18 -0.24 -4.70
CA SER A 306 -18.79 -0.41 -3.39
C SER A 306 -20.14 0.29 -3.26
N PHE A 307 -20.23 1.56 -3.70
CA PHE A 307 -21.48 2.31 -3.65
C PHE A 307 -22.56 1.69 -4.52
N ASN A 308 -22.25 1.36 -5.79
CA ASN A 308 -23.24 0.79 -6.71
C ASN A 308 -23.63 -0.65 -6.33
N TYR A 309 -22.73 -1.40 -5.68
CA TYR A 309 -23.08 -2.68 -5.07
C TYR A 309 -24.11 -2.50 -3.94
N GLY A 310 -23.86 -1.55 -3.03
CA GLY A 310 -24.83 -1.21 -1.98
C GLY A 310 -26.17 -0.71 -2.52
N ALA A 311 -26.15 0.05 -3.63
CA ALA A 311 -27.33 0.57 -4.30
C ALA A 311 -28.07 -0.45 -5.20
N LYS A 312 -27.64 -1.73 -5.19
CA LYS A 312 -28.20 -2.81 -6.02
C LYS A 312 -28.20 -2.48 -7.54
N ARG A 313 -27.09 -1.93 -8.07
CA ARG A 313 -26.95 -1.58 -9.49
C ARG A 313 -25.87 -2.44 -10.16
N PRO A 314 -26.16 -3.72 -10.48
CA PRO A 314 -25.17 -4.68 -10.98
C PRO A 314 -24.51 -4.23 -12.29
N GLU A 315 -25.23 -3.56 -13.18
CA GLU A 315 -24.69 -3.11 -14.46
C GLU A 315 -23.57 -2.07 -14.31
N ARG A 316 -23.70 -1.17 -13.33
CA ARG A 316 -22.65 -0.19 -13.03
C ARG A 316 -21.45 -0.81 -12.36
N VAL A 317 -21.66 -1.82 -11.50
CA VAL A 317 -20.59 -2.62 -10.88
C VAL A 317 -19.79 -3.36 -11.96
N LYS A 318 -20.46 -4.04 -12.89
CA LYS A 318 -19.84 -4.73 -14.03
C LYS A 318 -19.06 -3.76 -14.93
N ALA A 319 -19.64 -2.60 -15.24
CA ALA A 319 -18.97 -1.57 -16.04
C ALA A 319 -17.70 -1.04 -15.37
N ALA A 320 -17.77 -0.71 -14.08
CA ALA A 320 -16.61 -0.25 -13.31
C ALA A 320 -15.50 -1.31 -13.22
N PHE A 321 -15.86 -2.57 -12.93
CA PHE A 321 -14.93 -3.68 -12.93
C PHE A 321 -14.26 -3.89 -14.30
N ARG A 322 -15.04 -3.84 -15.40
CA ARG A 322 -14.50 -3.99 -16.75
C ARG A 322 -13.48 -2.92 -17.09
N ILE A 323 -13.76 -1.66 -16.75
CA ILE A 323 -12.82 -0.56 -16.98
C ILE A 323 -11.57 -0.74 -16.12
N LEU A 324 -11.72 -1.10 -14.83
CA LEU A 324 -10.60 -1.38 -13.94
C LEU A 324 -9.73 -2.51 -14.48
N LEU A 325 -10.33 -3.63 -14.87
CA LEU A 325 -9.61 -4.80 -15.41
C LEU A 325 -8.82 -4.43 -16.66
N ILE A 326 -9.45 -3.76 -17.62
CA ILE A 326 -8.79 -3.36 -18.88
C ILE A 326 -7.63 -2.40 -18.58
N SER A 327 -7.85 -1.39 -17.72
CA SER A 327 -6.82 -0.42 -17.37
C SER A 327 -5.63 -1.06 -16.63
N CYS A 328 -5.90 -1.96 -15.68
CA CYS A 328 -4.86 -2.67 -14.95
C CYS A 328 -4.09 -3.63 -15.87
N LEU A 329 -4.77 -4.40 -16.73
CA LEU A 329 -4.12 -5.28 -17.69
C LEU A 329 -3.31 -4.50 -18.72
N ALA A 330 -3.84 -3.42 -19.28
CA ALA A 330 -3.10 -2.60 -20.25
C ALA A 330 -1.81 -2.05 -19.64
N PHE A 331 -1.89 -1.49 -18.42
CA PHE A 331 -0.70 -0.96 -17.74
C PHE A 331 0.31 -2.06 -17.41
N SER A 332 -0.13 -3.16 -16.80
CA SER A 332 0.76 -4.27 -16.41
C SER A 332 1.37 -4.97 -17.63
N ALA A 333 0.60 -5.14 -18.72
CA ALA A 333 1.12 -5.70 -19.96
C ALA A 333 2.18 -4.78 -20.61
N VAL A 334 1.92 -3.48 -20.71
CA VAL A 334 2.90 -2.53 -21.26
C VAL A 334 4.19 -2.56 -20.45
N LEU A 335 4.11 -2.46 -19.13
CA LEU A 335 5.27 -2.47 -18.25
C LEU A 335 6.01 -3.81 -18.30
N GLY A 336 5.30 -4.93 -18.17
CA GLY A 336 5.88 -6.28 -18.19
C GLY A 336 6.55 -6.59 -19.52
N LEU A 337 5.90 -6.28 -20.65
CA LEU A 337 6.49 -6.44 -21.98
C LEU A 337 7.72 -5.55 -22.17
N THR A 338 7.69 -4.31 -21.67
CA THR A 338 8.87 -3.43 -21.70
C THR A 338 10.03 -4.03 -20.90
N CYS A 339 9.75 -4.61 -19.70
CA CYS A 339 10.78 -5.29 -18.92
C CYS A 339 11.31 -6.57 -19.59
N ILE A 340 10.49 -7.28 -20.37
CA ILE A 340 10.91 -8.49 -21.11
C ILE A 340 11.76 -8.12 -22.32
N PHE A 341 11.32 -7.17 -23.16
CA PHE A 341 11.96 -6.86 -24.43
C PHE A 341 13.07 -5.82 -24.33
N ALA A 342 12.93 -4.87 -23.41
CA ALA A 342 13.87 -3.77 -23.20
C ALA A 342 14.23 -3.53 -21.72
N PRO A 343 14.68 -4.58 -20.96
CA PRO A 343 15.04 -4.44 -19.54
C PRO A 343 16.15 -3.42 -19.29
N GLN A 344 17.00 -3.17 -20.32
CA GLN A 344 18.09 -2.21 -20.27
C GLN A 344 17.64 -0.80 -19.88
N ILE A 345 16.45 -0.37 -20.34
CA ILE A 345 15.90 0.95 -20.03
C ILE A 345 15.83 1.16 -18.51
N PHE A 346 15.34 0.17 -17.79
CA PHE A 346 15.18 0.25 -16.34
C PHE A 346 16.49 -0.01 -15.59
N VAL A 347 17.25 -1.02 -16.03
CA VAL A 347 18.49 -1.41 -15.36
C VAL A 347 19.52 -0.28 -15.45
N TYR A 348 19.65 0.39 -16.60
CA TYR A 348 20.58 1.51 -16.77
C TYR A 348 20.18 2.75 -15.97
N LEU A 349 18.88 2.93 -15.72
CA LEU A 349 18.36 4.00 -14.87
C LEU A 349 18.68 3.76 -13.39
N LEU A 350 18.65 2.49 -12.94
CA LEU A 350 18.73 2.14 -11.53
C LEU A 350 20.14 1.88 -11.01
N THR A 351 21.10 1.53 -11.89
CA THR A 351 22.48 1.30 -11.47
C THR A 351 23.50 1.78 -12.50
N PRO A 352 24.59 2.46 -12.06
CA PRO A 352 25.73 2.80 -12.91
C PRO A 352 26.73 1.63 -13.09
N ASP A 353 26.72 0.62 -12.22
CA ASP A 353 27.67 -0.49 -12.19
C ASP A 353 27.47 -1.43 -13.39
N ALA A 354 28.52 -1.57 -14.21
CA ALA A 354 28.48 -2.38 -15.42
C ALA A 354 28.29 -3.89 -15.13
N ALA A 355 28.96 -4.42 -14.10
CA ALA A 355 28.85 -5.82 -13.73
C ALA A 355 27.45 -6.16 -13.24
N LEU A 356 26.87 -5.28 -12.41
CA LEU A 356 25.49 -5.43 -11.94
C LEU A 356 24.49 -5.30 -13.08
N ARG A 357 24.71 -4.42 -14.07
CA ARG A 357 23.86 -4.27 -15.25
C ARG A 357 23.78 -5.55 -16.06
N GLU A 358 24.93 -6.12 -16.39
CA GLU A 358 25.00 -7.35 -17.19
C GLU A 358 24.29 -8.51 -16.48
N TYR A 359 24.49 -8.64 -15.17
CA TYR A 359 23.86 -9.66 -14.35
C TYR A 359 22.35 -9.44 -14.17
N ALA A 360 21.90 -8.20 -14.02
CA ALA A 360 20.51 -7.87 -13.73
C ALA A 360 19.59 -8.00 -14.96
N ILE A 361 20.05 -7.75 -16.16
CA ILE A 361 19.24 -7.77 -17.39
C ILE A 361 18.46 -9.09 -17.57
N PRO A 362 19.08 -10.29 -17.56
CA PRO A 362 18.35 -11.55 -17.68
C PRO A 362 17.43 -11.84 -16.48
N CYS A 363 17.87 -11.47 -15.27
CA CYS A 363 17.06 -11.67 -14.06
C CYS A 363 15.79 -10.79 -14.04
N VAL A 364 15.91 -9.52 -14.43
CA VAL A 364 14.76 -8.60 -14.54
C VAL A 364 13.76 -9.11 -15.60
N ARG A 365 14.27 -9.57 -16.75
CA ARG A 365 13.43 -10.15 -17.80
C ARG A 365 12.61 -11.34 -17.30
N LEU A 366 13.24 -12.22 -16.51
CA LEU A 366 12.61 -13.39 -15.93
C LEU A 366 11.61 -13.00 -14.83
N TYR A 367 12.08 -12.23 -13.85
CA TYR A 367 11.31 -11.85 -12.65
C TYR A 367 10.04 -11.05 -13.00
N MET A 368 10.14 -10.12 -13.94
CA MET A 368 9.03 -9.25 -14.36
C MET A 368 8.09 -9.91 -15.37
N ALA A 369 8.35 -11.13 -15.82
CA ALA A 369 7.48 -11.81 -16.79
C ALA A 369 6.03 -12.01 -16.27
N GLY A 370 5.87 -12.34 -14.99
CA GLY A 370 4.56 -12.48 -14.33
C GLY A 370 3.76 -11.19 -14.27
N VAL A 371 4.43 -10.04 -14.28
CA VAL A 371 3.79 -8.72 -14.18
C VAL A 371 2.88 -8.45 -15.38
N THR A 372 3.16 -9.00 -16.56
CA THR A 372 2.32 -8.84 -17.75
C THR A 372 0.84 -9.13 -17.53
N ILE A 373 0.52 -10.11 -16.72
CA ILE A 373 -0.86 -10.54 -16.42
C ILE A 373 -1.30 -10.16 -15.00
N PHE A 374 -0.39 -9.65 -14.19
CA PHE A 374 -0.64 -9.36 -12.76
C PHE A 374 -1.74 -8.32 -12.53
N GLY A 375 -1.98 -7.43 -13.51
CA GLY A 375 -3.09 -6.48 -13.47
C GLY A 375 -4.45 -7.14 -13.28
N ALA A 376 -4.66 -8.36 -13.80
CA ALA A 376 -5.89 -9.11 -13.58
C ALA A 376 -6.08 -9.51 -12.12
N GLN A 377 -5.00 -9.95 -11.45
CA GLN A 377 -5.05 -10.30 -10.03
C GLN A 377 -5.43 -9.08 -9.17
N ILE A 378 -4.77 -7.95 -9.39
CA ILE A 378 -5.05 -6.71 -8.64
C ILE A 378 -6.50 -6.28 -8.85
N ALA A 379 -6.99 -6.24 -10.09
CA ALA A 379 -8.37 -5.84 -10.40
C ALA A 379 -9.40 -6.75 -9.71
N CYS A 380 -9.22 -8.07 -9.78
CA CYS A 380 -10.13 -9.04 -9.16
C CYS A 380 -10.09 -8.99 -7.63
N GLN A 381 -8.89 -8.98 -7.04
CA GLN A 381 -8.71 -8.97 -5.59
C GLN A 381 -9.25 -7.67 -4.96
N GLN A 382 -8.97 -6.52 -5.56
CA GLN A 382 -9.48 -5.24 -5.08
C GLN A 382 -11.00 -5.11 -5.27
N THR A 383 -11.56 -5.76 -6.28
CA THR A 383 -13.01 -5.85 -6.43
C THR A 383 -13.63 -6.70 -5.34
N PHE A 384 -13.02 -7.80 -4.89
CA PHE A 384 -13.50 -8.54 -3.72
C PHE A 384 -13.51 -7.68 -2.46
N VAL A 385 -12.48 -6.88 -2.24
CA VAL A 385 -12.42 -5.91 -1.14
C VAL A 385 -13.57 -4.89 -1.28
N ALA A 386 -13.77 -4.34 -2.47
CA ALA A 386 -14.83 -3.37 -2.75
C ALA A 386 -16.25 -3.93 -2.56
N LEU A 387 -16.44 -5.24 -2.78
CA LEU A 387 -17.70 -5.95 -2.55
C LEU A 387 -17.86 -6.43 -1.09
N GLY A 388 -16.88 -6.21 -0.23
CA GLY A 388 -16.90 -6.66 1.17
C GLY A 388 -16.69 -8.16 1.35
N ASN A 389 -16.13 -8.85 0.36
CA ASN A 389 -15.91 -10.31 0.43
C ASN A 389 -14.57 -10.63 1.12
N ALA A 390 -14.60 -10.67 2.46
CA ALA A 390 -13.42 -10.91 3.29
C ALA A 390 -12.78 -12.30 3.04
N LYS A 391 -13.59 -13.35 2.87
CA LYS A 391 -13.09 -14.72 2.72
C LYS A 391 -12.24 -14.89 1.45
N CYS A 392 -12.78 -14.46 0.31
CA CYS A 392 -12.05 -14.55 -0.96
C CYS A 392 -10.81 -13.65 -0.97
N SER A 393 -10.91 -12.42 -0.45
CA SER A 393 -9.79 -11.49 -0.38
C SER A 393 -8.65 -12.01 0.48
N LEU A 394 -8.97 -12.56 1.67
CA LEU A 394 -7.99 -13.15 2.58
C LEU A 394 -7.31 -14.38 1.98
N PHE A 395 -8.10 -15.30 1.40
CA PHE A 395 -7.56 -16.49 0.74
C PHE A 395 -6.55 -16.11 -0.36
N LEU A 396 -6.90 -15.16 -1.23
CA LEU A 396 -6.02 -14.73 -2.31
C LEU A 396 -4.76 -14.00 -1.83
N ALA A 397 -4.87 -13.24 -0.72
CA ALA A 397 -3.71 -12.59 -0.10
C ALA A 397 -2.69 -13.61 0.43
N CYS A 398 -3.18 -14.66 1.10
CA CYS A 398 -2.34 -15.75 1.60
C CYS A 398 -1.80 -16.64 0.47
N LEU A 399 -2.62 -16.92 -0.54
CA LEU A 399 -2.28 -17.82 -1.64
C LEU A 399 -1.00 -17.39 -2.34
N ARG A 400 -0.93 -16.13 -2.79
CA ARG A 400 0.19 -15.66 -3.60
C ARG A 400 1.51 -15.66 -2.83
N LYS A 401 1.56 -15.05 -1.65
CA LYS A 401 2.82 -14.82 -0.93
C LYS A 401 3.22 -15.98 -0.03
N LEU A 402 2.28 -16.46 0.79
CA LEU A 402 2.58 -17.48 1.80
C LEU A 402 2.53 -18.90 1.25
N ILE A 403 1.55 -19.20 0.39
CA ILE A 403 1.32 -20.57 -0.11
C ILE A 403 2.13 -20.87 -1.36
N LEU A 404 2.27 -19.90 -2.26
CA LEU A 404 2.97 -20.09 -3.54
C LEU A 404 4.40 -19.57 -3.47
N LEU A 405 4.60 -18.25 -3.28
CA LEU A 405 5.89 -17.60 -3.48
C LEU A 405 6.97 -18.12 -2.51
N ILE A 406 6.72 -18.03 -1.19
CA ILE A 406 7.72 -18.44 -0.20
C ILE A 406 8.14 -19.91 -0.38
N PRO A 407 7.21 -20.88 -0.50
CA PRO A 407 7.62 -22.26 -0.76
C PRO A 407 8.39 -22.43 -2.08
N LEU A 408 8.00 -21.75 -3.17
CA LEU A 408 8.68 -21.86 -4.46
C LEU A 408 10.12 -21.35 -4.42
N VAL A 409 10.42 -20.31 -3.64
CA VAL A 409 11.81 -19.82 -3.44
C VAL A 409 12.74 -20.90 -2.88
N TYR A 410 12.22 -21.80 -2.05
CA TYR A 410 13.01 -22.89 -1.46
C TYR A 410 12.89 -24.22 -2.23
N LEU A 411 11.76 -24.48 -2.89
CA LEU A 411 11.53 -25.75 -3.60
C LEU A 411 12.16 -25.76 -4.99
N LEU A 412 12.05 -24.68 -5.78
CA LEU A 412 12.58 -24.67 -7.14
C LEU A 412 14.09 -24.95 -7.24
N PRO A 413 14.93 -24.43 -6.32
CA PRO A 413 16.36 -24.76 -6.32
C PRO A 413 16.69 -26.25 -6.11
N LEU A 414 15.74 -27.04 -5.60
CA LEU A 414 15.93 -28.50 -5.46
C LEU A 414 15.80 -29.26 -6.80
N PHE A 415 15.11 -28.67 -7.77
CA PHE A 415 14.81 -29.29 -9.07
C PHE A 415 15.59 -28.66 -10.22
N ILE A 416 16.05 -27.42 -10.08
CA ILE A 416 16.75 -26.66 -11.11
C ILE A 416 18.20 -26.47 -10.69
N PRO A 417 19.20 -26.92 -11.49
CA PRO A 417 20.61 -26.84 -11.15
C PRO A 417 21.12 -25.41 -10.95
N ASP A 418 20.64 -24.44 -11.74
CA ASP A 418 20.95 -23.04 -11.55
C ASP A 418 20.07 -22.47 -10.43
N THR A 419 20.62 -22.43 -9.24
CA THR A 419 19.94 -21.97 -8.02
C THR A 419 19.48 -20.52 -8.12
N VAL A 420 20.27 -19.63 -8.73
CA VAL A 420 19.92 -18.21 -8.87
C VAL A 420 18.75 -18.06 -9.82
N PHE A 421 18.82 -18.71 -10.98
CA PHE A 421 17.73 -18.74 -11.94
C PHE A 421 16.43 -19.29 -11.30
N ALA A 422 16.54 -20.39 -10.55
CA ALA A 422 15.42 -21.00 -9.85
C ALA A 422 14.73 -20.06 -8.87
N ILE A 423 15.50 -19.29 -8.07
CA ILE A 423 14.97 -18.32 -7.11
C ILE A 423 14.24 -17.19 -7.82
N PHE A 424 14.80 -16.60 -8.88
CA PHE A 424 14.14 -15.55 -9.65
C PHE A 424 12.90 -16.07 -10.42
N LEU A 425 12.88 -17.34 -10.81
CA LEU A 425 11.75 -17.98 -11.46
C LEU A 425 10.55 -18.20 -10.52
N ALA A 426 10.77 -18.20 -9.20
CA ALA A 426 9.70 -18.38 -8.22
C ALA A 426 8.60 -17.31 -8.33
N GLU A 427 8.97 -16.03 -8.57
CA GLU A 427 8.01 -14.93 -8.68
C GLU A 427 7.05 -15.09 -9.88
N PRO A 428 7.51 -15.23 -11.13
CA PRO A 428 6.60 -15.38 -12.27
C PRO A 428 5.74 -16.64 -12.18
N ILE A 429 6.24 -17.75 -11.64
CA ILE A 429 5.41 -18.95 -11.43
C ILE A 429 4.33 -18.68 -10.39
N ALA A 430 4.69 -18.08 -9.26
CA ALA A 430 3.72 -17.71 -8.22
C ALA A 430 2.67 -16.74 -8.75
N ASP A 431 3.06 -15.75 -9.55
CA ASP A 431 2.16 -14.77 -10.16
C ASP A 431 1.19 -15.44 -11.15
N ILE A 432 1.68 -16.28 -12.05
CA ILE A 432 0.83 -16.98 -13.03
C ILE A 432 -0.20 -17.88 -12.32
N LEU A 433 0.24 -18.69 -11.36
CA LEU A 433 -0.65 -19.56 -10.60
C LEU A 433 -1.66 -18.74 -9.77
N ALA A 434 -1.21 -17.66 -9.12
CA ALA A 434 -2.09 -16.79 -8.37
C ALA A 434 -3.12 -16.09 -9.26
N VAL A 435 -2.74 -15.60 -10.46
CA VAL A 435 -3.66 -15.01 -11.44
C VAL A 435 -4.70 -16.02 -11.88
N LEU A 436 -4.30 -17.24 -12.26
CA LEU A 436 -5.23 -18.29 -12.68
C LEU A 436 -6.25 -18.62 -11.58
N CYS A 437 -5.78 -18.86 -10.35
CA CYS A 437 -6.67 -19.10 -9.21
C CYS A 437 -7.60 -17.91 -8.94
N THR A 438 -7.05 -16.68 -8.96
CA THR A 438 -7.80 -15.46 -8.70
C THR A 438 -8.90 -15.25 -9.72
N VAL A 439 -8.59 -15.35 -11.02
CA VAL A 439 -9.56 -15.14 -12.11
C VAL A 439 -10.65 -16.20 -12.06
N THR A 440 -10.28 -17.48 -11.88
CA THR A 440 -11.25 -18.58 -11.80
C THR A 440 -12.21 -18.40 -10.61
N LEU A 441 -11.69 -18.14 -9.42
CA LEU A 441 -12.50 -17.88 -8.23
C LEU A 441 -13.37 -16.64 -8.42
N PHE A 442 -12.80 -15.57 -8.97
CA PHE A 442 -13.50 -14.32 -9.20
C PHE A 442 -14.68 -14.50 -10.16
N MET A 443 -14.48 -15.15 -11.31
CA MET A 443 -15.55 -15.38 -12.30
C MET A 443 -16.73 -16.14 -11.69
N HIS A 444 -16.44 -17.15 -10.87
CA HIS A 444 -17.49 -17.92 -10.21
C HIS A 444 -18.26 -17.09 -9.16
N VAL A 445 -17.54 -16.48 -8.23
CA VAL A 445 -18.14 -15.72 -7.12
C VAL A 445 -18.81 -14.44 -7.61
N PHE A 446 -18.16 -13.69 -8.51
CA PHE A 446 -18.68 -12.43 -9.03
C PHE A 446 -20.00 -12.61 -9.79
N ARG A 447 -20.09 -13.63 -10.65
CA ARG A 447 -21.34 -13.96 -11.36
C ARG A 447 -22.47 -14.26 -10.39
N LYS A 448 -22.19 -15.06 -9.35
CA LYS A 448 -23.18 -15.40 -8.30
C LYS A 448 -23.63 -14.15 -7.56
N THR A 449 -22.68 -13.30 -7.15
CA THR A 449 -22.93 -12.05 -6.43
C THR A 449 -23.76 -11.07 -7.28
N MET A 450 -23.43 -10.92 -8.58
CA MET A 450 -24.15 -10.01 -9.47
C MET A 450 -25.59 -10.46 -9.76
N ARG A 451 -25.85 -11.76 -9.78
CA ARG A 451 -27.22 -12.31 -9.88
C ARG A 451 -28.00 -12.00 -8.60
N ALA A 452 -27.43 -12.29 -7.42
CA ALA A 452 -28.09 -12.07 -6.14
C ALA A 452 -28.46 -10.61 -5.83
N ILE A 453 -27.86 -9.62 -6.48
CA ILE A 453 -28.24 -8.20 -6.33
C ILE A 453 -29.17 -7.72 -7.45
N ALA A 454 -29.32 -8.46 -8.54
CA ALA A 454 -30.26 -8.17 -9.61
C ALA A 454 -31.69 -8.63 -9.27
N ASP A 455 -31.78 -9.72 -8.51
CA ASP A 455 -33.02 -10.25 -7.91
C ASP A 455 -33.35 -9.45 -6.62
#